data_17af1f9d4e6f2fd3ebdaf8e03915467b
#
_entry.id   17af1f9d4e6f2fd3ebdaf8e03915467b
#
_cell.length_a   1.000
_cell.length_b   1.000
_cell.length_c   1.000
_cell.angle_alpha   90.00
_cell.angle_beta   90.00
_cell.angle_gamma   90.00
#
_symmetry.space_group_name_H-M   'P 1'
#
loop_
_entity.id
_entity.type
_entity.pdbx_description
1 polymer ?
#
loop_
_entity_poly.entity_id
_entity_poly.type
_entity_poly.pdbx_seq_one_letter_code
_entity_poly.pdbx_strand_id
1 'polypeptide(L)'
;MYKKKISYLLHSLTSFILMLIVVRLLNIFIGDSLDSYLTSQIVFLASSFVAVLAYKIMPRDITPDDTEEIPDPVPPMAKRDPLNCLVCVVIAFCAMMGLMYIVYTFLGDSNSSAYPLSPLYVLSLVVVHPVVEEYIFRHLYYEELRLLTPVFSVVAQATMFALDHDTVGSMFTALFCGIVLALLVESTGRWYLAIIAHSLINLRTLIYTTILAEAPTTRNAADLVFYAIGIAALAALVVIRSKEKKTKDTPVPETEKTT
;
A
#
# COMPACT_ATOMS: atom_id res chain seq x y z
N MET A 1 10.14 -11.23 24.78
CA MET A 1 9.03 -10.79 23.91
C MET A 1 9.14 -9.32 23.49
N TYR A 2 9.21 -8.35 24.38
CA TYR A 2 9.29 -6.91 24.04
C TYR A 2 10.51 -6.55 23.18
N LYS A 3 11.70 -7.06 23.48
CA LYS A 3 12.94 -6.76 22.73
C LYS A 3 12.83 -7.12 21.26
N LYS A 4 12.31 -8.32 20.91
CA LYS A 4 12.10 -8.75 19.53
C LYS A 4 11.13 -7.84 18.77
N LYS A 5 10.02 -7.49 19.41
CA LYS A 5 9.02 -6.60 18.81
C LYS A 5 9.60 -5.22 18.52
N ILE A 6 10.36 -4.67 19.47
CA ILE A 6 11.05 -3.39 19.29
C ILE A 6 12.09 -3.48 18.17
N SER A 7 12.83 -4.58 18.06
CA SER A 7 13.82 -4.77 16.99
C SER A 7 13.18 -4.73 15.60
N TYR A 8 12.06 -5.41 15.37
CA TYR A 8 11.35 -5.35 14.09
C TYR A 8 10.87 -3.94 13.74
N LEU A 9 10.29 -3.24 14.71
CA LEU A 9 9.85 -1.87 14.52
C LEU A 9 11.03 -0.95 14.18
N LEU A 10 12.11 -1.01 14.96
CA LEU A 10 13.29 -0.18 14.76
C LEU A 10 13.97 -0.49 13.41
N HIS A 11 14.00 -1.74 13.00
CA HIS A 11 14.59 -2.16 11.74
C HIS A 11 13.86 -1.54 10.53
N SER A 12 12.52 -1.72 10.45
CA SER A 12 11.72 -1.12 9.38
C SER A 12 11.75 0.42 9.44
N LEU A 13 11.66 1.01 10.64
CA LEU A 13 11.66 2.46 10.82
C LEU A 13 13.02 3.08 10.45
N THR A 14 14.13 2.46 10.80
CA THR A 14 15.47 2.96 10.46
C THR A 14 15.69 2.93 8.95
N SER A 15 15.32 1.84 8.28
CA SER A 15 15.36 1.76 6.82
C SER A 15 14.54 2.86 6.15
N PHE A 16 13.33 3.12 6.64
CA PHE A 16 12.46 4.19 6.16
C PHE A 16 13.04 5.59 6.40
N ILE A 17 13.56 5.87 7.59
CA ILE A 17 14.20 7.15 7.91
C ILE A 17 15.41 7.40 7.00
N LEU A 18 16.24 6.39 6.75
CA LEU A 18 17.35 6.51 5.82
C LEU A 18 16.89 6.84 4.40
N MET A 19 15.80 6.24 3.94
CA MET A 19 15.18 6.60 2.67
C MET A 19 14.82 8.09 2.62
N LEU A 20 14.10 8.59 3.62
CA LEU A 20 13.71 10.01 3.69
C LEU A 20 14.91 10.95 3.76
N ILE A 21 15.97 10.60 4.49
CA ILE A 21 17.21 11.39 4.56
C ILE A 21 17.84 11.48 3.15
N VAL A 22 17.91 10.36 2.43
CA VAL A 22 18.49 10.34 1.07
C VAL A 22 17.63 11.17 0.11
N VAL A 23 16.31 11.10 0.18
CA VAL A 23 15.40 11.98 -0.60
C VAL A 23 15.76 13.45 -0.37
N ARG A 24 15.89 13.87 0.88
CA ARG A 24 16.20 15.27 1.22
C ARG A 24 17.58 15.69 0.74
N LEU A 25 18.61 14.87 0.98
CA LEU A 25 19.97 15.14 0.55
C LEU A 25 20.08 15.24 -0.98
N LEU A 26 19.51 14.29 -1.71
CA LEU A 26 19.56 14.31 -3.16
C LEU A 26 18.82 15.53 -3.74
N ASN A 27 17.67 15.91 -3.20
CA ASN A 27 16.97 17.11 -3.63
C ASN A 27 17.80 18.39 -3.39
N ILE A 28 18.57 18.46 -2.30
CA ILE A 28 19.47 19.60 -2.04
C ILE A 28 20.62 19.64 -3.06
N PHE A 29 21.23 18.48 -3.37
CA PHE A 29 22.44 18.44 -4.20
C PHE A 29 22.18 18.48 -5.71
N ILE A 30 21.06 17.91 -6.18
CA ILE A 30 20.77 17.77 -7.62
C ILE A 30 19.49 18.44 -8.07
N GLY A 31 18.67 18.98 -7.15
CA GLY A 31 17.33 19.50 -7.44
C GLY A 31 17.31 20.58 -8.52
N ASP A 32 18.29 21.47 -8.53
CA ASP A 32 18.38 22.59 -9.49
C ASP A 32 19.30 22.28 -10.70
N SER A 33 19.89 21.08 -10.75
CA SER A 33 20.92 20.75 -11.74
C SER A 33 20.42 20.03 -12.97
N LEU A 34 19.23 19.40 -12.88
CA LEU A 34 18.65 18.56 -13.91
C LEU A 34 17.19 18.96 -14.17
N ASP A 35 16.63 18.45 -15.26
CA ASP A 35 15.19 18.49 -15.49
C ASP A 35 14.43 17.92 -14.27
N SER A 36 13.37 18.63 -13.86
CA SER A 36 12.61 18.29 -12.63
C SER A 36 12.07 16.85 -12.62
N TYR A 37 11.69 16.35 -13.80
CA TYR A 37 11.24 14.98 -13.93
C TYR A 37 12.40 13.98 -13.76
N LEU A 38 13.52 14.21 -14.42
CA LEU A 38 14.71 13.34 -14.30
C LEU A 38 15.24 13.32 -12.87
N THR A 39 15.27 14.50 -12.23
CA THR A 39 15.63 14.64 -10.80
C THR A 39 14.73 13.76 -9.94
N SER A 40 13.42 13.86 -10.08
CA SER A 40 12.48 13.08 -9.25
C SER A 40 12.64 11.57 -9.45
N GLN A 41 12.92 11.10 -10.68
CA GLN A 41 13.16 9.69 -10.94
C GLN A 41 14.47 9.19 -10.31
N ILE A 42 15.54 9.98 -10.40
CA ILE A 42 16.84 9.64 -9.77
C ILE A 42 16.69 9.60 -8.24
N VAL A 43 16.05 10.61 -7.66
CA VAL A 43 15.81 10.66 -6.21
C VAL A 43 14.99 9.47 -5.75
N PHE A 44 13.90 9.15 -6.43
CA PHE A 44 13.04 8.02 -6.11
C PHE A 44 13.80 6.68 -6.16
N LEU A 45 14.48 6.39 -7.26
CA LEU A 45 15.20 5.12 -7.42
C LEU A 45 16.37 4.98 -6.45
N ALA A 46 17.15 6.06 -6.25
CA ALA A 46 18.29 6.03 -5.34
C ALA A 46 17.86 5.88 -3.88
N SER A 47 16.84 6.61 -3.43
CA SER A 47 16.32 6.51 -2.07
C SER A 47 15.70 5.14 -1.80
N SER A 48 14.94 4.62 -2.75
CA SER A 48 14.35 3.28 -2.68
C SER A 48 15.42 2.19 -2.62
N PHE A 49 16.48 2.32 -3.42
CA PHE A 49 17.64 1.40 -3.36
C PHE A 49 18.30 1.43 -1.97
N VAL A 50 18.50 2.62 -1.40
CA VAL A 50 19.07 2.75 -0.04
C VAL A 50 18.14 2.13 1.00
N ALA A 51 16.83 2.31 0.90
CA ALA A 51 15.88 1.67 1.80
C ALA A 51 16.00 0.14 1.76
N VAL A 52 16.00 -0.45 0.57
CA VAL A 52 16.12 -1.91 0.40
C VAL A 52 17.47 -2.41 0.90
N LEU A 53 18.55 -1.70 0.60
CA LEU A 53 19.89 -2.06 1.02
C LEU A 53 20.02 -2.01 2.55
N ALA A 54 19.57 -0.91 3.16
CA ALA A 54 19.58 -0.74 4.61
C ALA A 54 18.75 -1.85 5.28
N TYR A 55 17.53 -2.10 4.80
CA TYR A 55 16.70 -3.18 5.31
C TYR A 55 17.37 -4.56 5.24
N LYS A 56 18.15 -4.85 4.20
CA LYS A 56 18.80 -6.15 4.02
C LYS A 56 20.10 -6.30 4.81
N ILE A 57 20.84 -5.20 5.02
CA ILE A 57 22.18 -5.23 5.64
C ILE A 57 22.10 -5.02 7.15
N MET A 58 21.16 -4.21 7.64
CA MET A 58 21.05 -3.94 9.07
C MET A 58 20.78 -5.23 9.84
N PRO A 59 21.57 -5.50 10.91
CA PRO A 59 21.33 -6.68 11.73
C PRO A 59 19.99 -6.52 12.45
N ARG A 60 19.20 -7.58 12.41
CA ARG A 60 18.10 -7.74 13.34
C ARG A 60 18.71 -8.18 14.66
N ASP A 61 18.58 -7.39 15.70
CA ASP A 61 19.08 -7.73 17.04
C ASP A 61 18.23 -8.85 17.67
N ILE A 62 18.31 -10.03 17.06
CA ILE A 62 17.66 -11.26 17.50
C ILE A 62 18.78 -12.21 17.88
N THR A 63 19.11 -12.25 19.17
CA THR A 63 20.08 -13.22 19.65
C THR A 63 19.48 -14.64 19.63
N PRO A 64 20.29 -15.69 19.29
CA PRO A 64 19.81 -17.08 19.28
C PRO A 64 19.29 -17.56 20.65
N ASP A 65 19.64 -16.89 21.71
CA ASP A 65 19.27 -17.22 23.10
C ASP A 65 17.86 -16.80 23.48
N ASP A 66 17.21 -15.98 22.65
CA ASP A 66 15.80 -15.61 22.78
C ASP A 66 14.87 -16.76 22.32
N THR A 67 15.06 -17.98 22.81
CA THR A 67 14.17 -19.12 22.63
C THR A 67 12.85 -19.01 23.42
N GLU A 68 12.58 -17.85 24.02
CA GLU A 68 11.23 -17.54 24.50
C GLU A 68 10.25 -17.71 23.34
N GLU A 69 9.28 -18.58 23.56
CA GLU A 69 8.19 -18.91 22.65
C GLU A 69 7.73 -17.66 21.90
N ILE A 70 7.83 -17.69 20.57
CA ILE A 70 7.13 -16.72 19.72
C ILE A 70 5.68 -16.79 20.19
N PRO A 71 5.11 -15.69 20.71
CA PRO A 71 3.69 -15.71 21.08
C PRO A 71 2.92 -16.18 19.86
N ASP A 72 1.84 -16.91 20.06
CA ASP A 72 1.02 -17.60 19.06
C ASP A 72 1.28 -17.11 17.62
N PRO A 73 1.76 -17.97 16.74
CA PRO A 73 2.21 -17.54 15.42
C PRO A 73 1.10 -16.71 14.79
N VAL A 74 1.44 -15.47 14.42
CA VAL A 74 0.49 -14.60 13.72
C VAL A 74 -0.13 -15.44 12.61
N PRO A 75 -1.45 -15.65 12.59
CA PRO A 75 -2.06 -16.59 11.67
C PRO A 75 -1.63 -16.26 10.24
N PRO A 76 -1.27 -17.26 9.43
CA PRO A 76 -0.83 -17.02 8.06
C PRO A 76 -1.93 -16.30 7.29
N MET A 77 -1.52 -15.37 6.42
CA MET A 77 -2.46 -14.70 5.53
C MET A 77 -3.20 -15.74 4.68
N ALA A 78 -4.51 -15.58 4.54
CA ALA A 78 -5.33 -16.50 3.75
C ALA A 78 -4.91 -16.48 2.27
N LYS A 79 -4.42 -17.61 1.75
CA LYS A 79 -4.18 -17.75 0.30
C LYS A 79 -5.51 -18.07 -0.39
N ARG A 80 -6.03 -17.10 -1.14
CA ARG A 80 -7.27 -17.25 -1.92
C ARG A 80 -6.99 -17.81 -3.31
N ASP A 81 -8.01 -18.43 -3.91
CA ASP A 81 -7.97 -18.81 -5.32
C ASP A 81 -7.89 -17.59 -6.26
N PRO A 82 -7.48 -17.77 -7.53
CA PRO A 82 -7.26 -16.65 -8.45
C PRO A 82 -8.50 -15.78 -8.69
N LEU A 83 -9.70 -16.35 -8.74
CA LEU A 83 -10.94 -15.60 -8.96
C LEU A 83 -11.24 -14.69 -7.76
N ASN A 84 -11.14 -15.22 -6.54
CA ASN A 84 -11.30 -14.41 -5.33
C ASN A 84 -10.20 -13.35 -5.21
N CYS A 85 -8.97 -13.61 -5.66
CA CYS A 85 -7.92 -12.60 -5.75
C CYS A 85 -8.30 -11.47 -6.69
N LEU A 86 -8.80 -11.78 -7.89
CA LEU A 86 -9.26 -10.76 -8.85
C LEU A 86 -10.38 -9.91 -8.26
N VAL A 87 -11.38 -10.54 -7.63
CA VAL A 87 -12.46 -9.82 -6.94
C VAL A 87 -11.91 -8.89 -5.86
N CYS A 88 -10.95 -9.34 -5.04
CA CYS A 88 -10.32 -8.51 -4.02
C CYS A 88 -9.57 -7.30 -4.64
N VAL A 89 -8.88 -7.47 -5.77
CA VAL A 89 -8.22 -6.36 -6.49
C VAL A 89 -9.25 -5.34 -6.97
N VAL A 90 -10.37 -5.79 -7.57
CA VAL A 90 -11.45 -4.89 -8.03
C VAL A 90 -12.06 -4.13 -6.85
N ILE A 91 -12.34 -4.81 -5.75
CA ILE A 91 -12.85 -4.19 -4.52
C ILE A 91 -11.86 -3.15 -3.99
N ALA A 92 -10.58 -3.47 -3.91
CA ALA A 92 -9.55 -2.54 -3.43
C ALA A 92 -9.46 -1.31 -4.34
N PHE A 93 -9.46 -1.50 -5.67
CA PHE A 93 -9.46 -0.39 -6.63
C PHE A 93 -10.67 0.53 -6.44
N CYS A 94 -11.88 -0.03 -6.38
CA CYS A 94 -13.10 0.77 -6.17
C CYS A 94 -13.11 1.48 -4.81
N ALA A 95 -12.60 0.85 -3.76
CA ALA A 95 -12.48 1.47 -2.43
C ALA A 95 -11.49 2.65 -2.45
N MET A 96 -10.34 2.50 -3.10
CA MET A 96 -9.38 3.59 -3.27
C MET A 96 -9.99 4.74 -4.07
N MET A 97 -10.72 4.47 -5.14
CA MET A 97 -11.44 5.48 -5.92
C MET A 97 -12.40 6.30 -5.05
N GLY A 98 -13.21 5.61 -4.24
CA GLY A 98 -14.15 6.28 -3.32
C GLY A 98 -13.43 7.14 -2.27
N LEU A 99 -12.34 6.65 -1.70
CA LEU A 99 -11.55 7.39 -0.71
C LEU A 99 -10.86 8.61 -1.34
N MET A 100 -10.31 8.49 -2.55
CA MET A 100 -9.74 9.61 -3.29
C MET A 100 -10.78 10.69 -3.57
N TYR A 101 -11.99 10.31 -3.97
CA TYR A 101 -13.09 11.26 -4.16
C TYR A 101 -13.38 12.06 -2.87
N ILE A 102 -13.43 11.38 -1.72
CA ILE A 102 -13.64 12.03 -0.42
C ILE A 102 -12.48 13.01 -0.13
N VAL A 103 -11.23 12.58 -0.25
CA VAL A 103 -10.06 13.43 0.00
C VAL A 103 -10.09 14.66 -0.88
N TYR A 104 -10.32 14.52 -2.19
CA TYR A 104 -10.36 15.65 -3.12
C TYR A 104 -11.55 16.59 -2.86
N THR A 105 -12.67 16.07 -2.38
CA THR A 105 -13.82 16.93 -2.03
C THR A 105 -13.53 17.83 -0.84
N PHE A 106 -12.79 17.34 0.17
CA PHE A 106 -12.51 18.09 1.39
C PHE A 106 -11.20 18.88 1.37
N LEU A 107 -10.17 18.38 0.70
CA LEU A 107 -8.82 18.97 0.70
C LEU A 107 -8.43 19.61 -0.65
N GLY A 108 -9.27 19.46 -1.67
CA GLY A 108 -8.95 19.88 -3.02
C GLY A 108 -8.05 18.91 -3.77
N ASP A 109 -7.94 19.10 -5.08
CA ASP A 109 -7.03 18.33 -5.93
C ASP A 109 -5.60 18.84 -5.76
N SER A 110 -4.73 18.01 -5.21
CA SER A 110 -3.32 18.34 -5.04
C SER A 110 -2.51 18.30 -6.34
N ASN A 111 -3.08 17.72 -7.40
CA ASN A 111 -2.42 17.53 -8.70
C ASN A 111 -3.10 18.37 -9.79
N SER A 112 -2.98 19.70 -9.70
CA SER A 112 -3.54 20.62 -10.69
C SER A 112 -2.73 20.70 -12.01
N SER A 113 -1.55 20.11 -12.06
CA SER A 113 -0.66 20.14 -13.23
C SER A 113 -0.83 18.88 -14.08
N ALA A 114 -0.97 19.05 -15.39
CA ALA A 114 -0.97 17.92 -16.33
C ALA A 114 0.38 17.19 -16.29
N TYR A 115 0.34 15.87 -16.21
CA TYR A 115 1.54 15.05 -16.26
C TYR A 115 2.08 14.96 -17.70
N PRO A 116 3.41 14.89 -17.88
CA PRO A 116 3.97 14.63 -19.21
C PRO A 116 3.53 13.26 -19.73
N LEU A 117 3.07 13.21 -20.97
CA LEU A 117 2.67 11.95 -21.63
C LEU A 117 3.85 11.26 -22.35
N SER A 118 5.09 11.51 -21.93
CA SER A 118 6.20 10.74 -22.49
C SER A 118 6.09 9.26 -22.11
N PRO A 119 6.42 8.33 -23.04
CA PRO A 119 6.34 6.89 -22.75
C PRO A 119 7.14 6.47 -21.48
N LEU A 120 8.27 7.12 -21.26
CA LEU A 120 9.10 6.86 -20.09
C LEU A 120 8.41 7.30 -18.79
N TYR A 121 7.73 8.46 -18.80
CA TYR A 121 6.98 8.94 -17.65
C TYR A 121 5.81 8.00 -17.31
N VAL A 122 5.04 7.63 -18.34
CA VAL A 122 3.90 6.72 -18.19
C VAL A 122 4.36 5.36 -17.64
N LEU A 123 5.43 4.81 -18.17
CA LEU A 123 6.01 3.55 -17.70
C LEU A 123 6.47 3.67 -16.23
N SER A 124 7.14 4.77 -15.90
CA SER A 124 7.61 5.01 -14.53
C SER A 124 6.45 5.11 -13.56
N LEU A 125 5.47 5.98 -13.83
CA LEU A 125 4.35 6.24 -12.93
C LEU A 125 3.43 5.01 -12.76
N VAL A 126 3.16 4.29 -13.86
CA VAL A 126 2.16 3.20 -13.85
C VAL A 126 2.76 1.85 -13.48
N VAL A 127 4.07 1.65 -13.71
CA VAL A 127 4.70 0.35 -13.49
C VAL A 127 5.83 0.41 -12.47
N VAL A 128 6.85 1.26 -12.71
CA VAL A 128 8.09 1.23 -11.91
C VAL A 128 7.82 1.67 -10.47
N HIS A 129 7.14 2.80 -10.27
CA HIS A 129 6.80 3.29 -8.93
C HIS A 129 5.96 2.27 -8.15
N PRO A 130 4.82 1.77 -8.65
CA PRO A 130 4.05 0.75 -7.93
C PRO A 130 4.85 -0.51 -7.59
N VAL A 131 5.70 -1.00 -8.52
CA VAL A 131 6.52 -2.19 -8.24
C VAL A 131 7.48 -1.95 -7.09
N VAL A 132 8.19 -0.82 -7.10
CA VAL A 132 9.21 -0.50 -6.08
C VAL A 132 8.54 -0.19 -4.75
N GLU A 133 7.48 0.62 -4.75
CA GLU A 133 6.77 1.01 -3.54
C GLU A 133 6.08 -0.18 -2.87
N GLU A 134 5.37 -1.02 -3.62
CA GLU A 134 4.72 -2.20 -3.05
C GLU A 134 5.74 -3.23 -2.54
N TYR A 135 6.89 -3.35 -3.19
CA TYR A 135 7.98 -4.17 -2.69
C TYR A 135 8.49 -3.66 -1.33
N ILE A 136 8.71 -2.35 -1.18
CA ILE A 136 9.20 -1.77 0.08
C ILE A 136 8.12 -1.81 1.15
N PHE A 137 6.94 -1.25 0.88
CA PHE A 137 5.92 -1.04 1.90
C PHE A 137 5.11 -2.29 2.22
N ARG A 138 4.83 -3.20 1.25
CA ARG A 138 3.97 -4.37 1.46
C ARG A 138 4.75 -5.67 1.62
N HIS A 139 5.86 -5.82 0.92
CA HIS A 139 6.67 -7.03 1.08
C HIS A 139 7.68 -6.89 2.22
N LEU A 140 8.44 -5.79 2.31
CA LEU A 140 9.42 -5.65 3.36
C LEU A 140 8.80 -5.16 4.69
N TYR A 141 8.24 -3.95 4.73
CA TYR A 141 7.80 -3.34 5.99
C TYR A 141 6.52 -3.97 6.54
N TYR A 142 5.51 -4.20 5.71
CA TYR A 142 4.26 -4.78 6.18
C TYR A 142 4.45 -6.19 6.74
N GLU A 143 5.17 -7.06 6.02
CA GLU A 143 5.39 -8.45 6.45
C GLU A 143 6.19 -8.51 7.76
N GLU A 144 7.19 -7.64 7.95
CA GLU A 144 7.94 -7.57 9.20
C GLU A 144 7.11 -7.00 10.35
N LEU A 145 6.46 -5.85 10.15
CA LEU A 145 5.62 -5.21 11.17
C LEU A 145 4.41 -6.08 11.55
N ARG A 146 3.94 -6.95 10.64
CA ARG A 146 2.86 -7.91 10.89
C ARG A 146 3.20 -8.88 12.02
N LEU A 147 4.48 -9.14 12.27
CA LEU A 147 4.94 -9.92 13.42
C LEU A 147 4.63 -9.25 14.77
N LEU A 148 4.35 -7.95 14.79
CA LEU A 148 3.86 -7.24 15.97
C LEU A 148 2.37 -7.50 16.17
N THR A 149 1.56 -6.99 15.27
CA THR A 149 0.14 -7.32 15.07
C THR A 149 -0.30 -6.91 13.67
N PRO A 150 -1.26 -7.60 13.03
CA PRO A 150 -1.75 -7.21 11.70
C PRO A 150 -2.33 -5.80 11.64
N VAL A 151 -3.06 -5.38 12.67
CA VAL A 151 -3.66 -4.03 12.72
C VAL A 151 -2.60 -2.94 12.80
N PHE A 152 -1.61 -3.12 13.68
CA PHE A 152 -0.49 -2.18 13.80
C PHE A 152 0.27 -2.06 12.48
N SER A 153 0.54 -3.17 11.83
CA SER A 153 1.25 -3.21 10.56
C SER A 153 0.52 -2.45 9.44
N VAL A 154 -0.81 -2.63 9.34
CA VAL A 154 -1.62 -1.86 8.37
C VAL A 154 -1.47 -0.37 8.59
N VAL A 155 -1.59 0.11 9.83
CA VAL A 155 -1.52 1.55 10.14
C VAL A 155 -0.10 2.08 9.98
N ALA A 156 0.90 1.39 10.53
CA ALA A 156 2.28 1.86 10.54
C ALA A 156 2.84 1.99 9.10
N GLN A 157 2.72 0.95 8.27
CA GLN A 157 3.22 1.02 6.91
C GLN A 157 2.43 2.02 6.04
N ALA A 158 1.11 2.18 6.25
CA ALA A 158 0.33 3.19 5.53
C ALA A 158 0.74 4.62 5.94
N THR A 159 1.09 4.82 7.20
CA THR A 159 1.63 6.10 7.68
C THR A 159 3.01 6.38 7.06
N MET A 160 3.91 5.38 7.03
CA MET A 160 5.20 5.51 6.35
C MET A 160 5.01 5.84 4.86
N PHE A 161 4.11 5.15 4.18
CA PHE A 161 3.78 5.40 2.78
C PHE A 161 3.22 6.82 2.56
N ALA A 162 2.39 7.32 3.46
CA ALA A 162 1.87 8.69 3.41
C ALA A 162 2.98 9.73 3.58
N LEU A 163 3.92 9.51 4.50
CA LEU A 163 5.03 10.44 4.78
C LEU A 163 6.06 10.54 3.65
N ASP A 164 6.03 9.62 2.70
CA ASP A 164 6.83 9.68 1.46
C ASP A 164 6.23 10.59 0.38
N HIS A 165 5.08 11.22 0.66
CA HIS A 165 4.39 12.13 -0.26
C HIS A 165 4.54 13.59 0.17
N ASP A 166 4.58 14.50 -0.81
CA ASP A 166 5.00 15.90 -0.59
C ASP A 166 3.88 16.86 -0.16
N THR A 167 2.62 16.59 -0.54
CA THR A 167 1.49 17.50 -0.25
C THR A 167 0.53 16.87 0.75
N VAL A 168 -0.16 17.72 1.52
CA VAL A 168 -1.16 17.25 2.50
C VAL A 168 -2.23 16.39 1.83
N GLY A 169 -2.74 16.81 0.66
CA GLY A 169 -3.72 16.04 -0.11
C GLY A 169 -3.20 14.67 -0.57
N SER A 170 -1.96 14.64 -1.10
CA SER A 170 -1.33 13.38 -1.50
C SER A 170 -1.00 12.48 -0.31
N MET A 171 -0.60 13.04 0.83
CA MET A 171 -0.37 12.29 2.06
C MET A 171 -1.65 11.59 2.56
N PHE A 172 -2.79 12.28 2.60
CA PHE A 172 -4.05 11.65 2.99
C PHE A 172 -4.51 10.61 1.98
N THR A 173 -4.36 10.88 0.68
CA THR A 173 -4.65 9.92 -0.37
C THR A 173 -3.79 8.66 -0.21
N ALA A 174 -2.49 8.82 -0.04
CA ALA A 174 -1.54 7.73 0.15
C ALA A 174 -1.82 6.96 1.44
N LEU A 175 -2.19 7.63 2.54
CA LEU A 175 -2.57 6.96 3.79
C LEU A 175 -3.75 6.01 3.58
N PHE A 176 -4.83 6.49 2.98
CA PHE A 176 -6.03 5.68 2.76
C PHE A 176 -5.80 4.58 1.72
N CYS A 177 -5.14 4.89 0.61
CA CYS A 177 -4.73 3.88 -0.37
C CYS A 177 -3.79 2.85 0.27
N GLY A 178 -2.86 3.30 1.09
CA GLY A 178 -1.95 2.46 1.85
C GLY A 178 -2.64 1.45 2.75
N ILE A 179 -3.68 1.87 3.46
CA ILE A 179 -4.51 0.99 4.28
C ILE A 179 -5.22 -0.05 3.39
N VAL A 180 -5.85 0.38 2.30
CA VAL A 180 -6.59 -0.53 1.40
C VAL A 180 -5.67 -1.56 0.76
N LEU A 181 -4.49 -1.15 0.30
CA LEU A 181 -3.48 -2.05 -0.29
C LEU A 181 -2.94 -3.07 0.73
N ALA A 182 -2.71 -2.64 1.98
CA ALA A 182 -2.33 -3.58 3.04
C ALA A 182 -3.45 -4.58 3.38
N LEU A 183 -4.71 -4.12 3.41
CA LEU A 183 -5.86 -5.01 3.59
C LEU A 183 -6.04 -5.98 2.42
N LEU A 184 -5.72 -5.57 1.20
CA LEU A 184 -5.67 -6.46 0.04
C LEU A 184 -4.63 -7.55 0.24
N VAL A 185 -3.42 -7.21 0.68
CA VAL A 185 -2.35 -8.18 0.99
C VAL A 185 -2.78 -9.12 2.10
N GLU A 186 -3.32 -8.61 3.22
CA GLU A 186 -3.82 -9.43 4.33
C GLU A 186 -4.94 -10.39 3.89
N SER A 187 -5.80 -9.93 2.97
CA SER A 187 -6.93 -10.71 2.49
C SER A 187 -6.55 -11.79 1.48
N THR A 188 -5.43 -11.63 0.76
CA THR A 188 -5.04 -12.52 -0.34
C THR A 188 -3.76 -13.30 -0.08
N GLY A 189 -2.93 -12.87 0.88
CA GLY A 189 -1.60 -13.39 1.13
C GLY A 189 -0.61 -13.14 -0.01
N ARG A 190 -0.85 -12.14 -0.86
CA ARG A 190 -0.09 -11.88 -2.09
C ARG A 190 0.19 -10.41 -2.29
N TRP A 191 1.36 -9.95 -1.89
CA TRP A 191 1.76 -8.54 -1.98
C TRP A 191 1.79 -8.01 -3.43
N TYR A 192 2.11 -8.86 -4.42
CA TYR A 192 2.15 -8.43 -5.83
C TYR A 192 0.77 -8.05 -6.41
N LEU A 193 -0.34 -8.44 -5.77
CA LEU A 193 -1.68 -7.97 -6.18
C LEU A 193 -1.89 -6.50 -5.83
N ALA A 194 -1.18 -6.00 -4.82
CA ALA A 194 -1.18 -4.58 -4.51
C ALA A 194 -0.53 -3.76 -5.64
N ILE A 195 0.50 -4.30 -6.34
CA ILE A 195 1.08 -3.65 -7.52
C ILE A 195 0.00 -3.41 -8.57
N ILE A 196 -0.82 -4.42 -8.87
CA ILE A 196 -1.88 -4.31 -9.89
C ILE A 196 -2.89 -3.22 -9.50
N ALA A 197 -3.39 -3.25 -8.26
CA ALA A 197 -4.36 -2.26 -7.78
C ALA A 197 -3.76 -0.84 -7.76
N HIS A 198 -2.51 -0.70 -7.35
CA HIS A 198 -1.78 0.58 -7.32
C HIS A 198 -1.52 1.11 -8.74
N SER A 199 -1.06 0.26 -9.66
CA SER A 199 -0.89 0.62 -11.07
C SER A 199 -2.18 1.13 -11.71
N LEU A 200 -3.31 0.52 -11.40
CA LEU A 200 -4.63 0.98 -11.89
C LEU A 200 -5.00 2.35 -11.34
N ILE A 201 -4.70 2.64 -10.07
CA ILE A 201 -4.93 3.97 -9.47
C ILE A 201 -4.04 5.03 -10.12
N ASN A 202 -2.76 4.74 -10.35
CA ASN A 202 -1.86 5.67 -11.01
C ASN A 202 -2.25 5.90 -12.48
N LEU A 203 -2.67 4.86 -13.18
CA LEU A 203 -3.21 4.99 -14.55
C LEU A 203 -4.47 5.86 -14.58
N ARG A 204 -5.40 5.65 -13.62
CA ARG A 204 -6.59 6.52 -13.48
C ARG A 204 -6.17 7.96 -13.24
N THR A 205 -5.24 8.21 -12.34
CA THR A 205 -4.78 9.57 -12.04
C THR A 205 -4.19 10.23 -13.28
N LEU A 206 -3.36 9.51 -14.04
CA LEU A 206 -2.83 9.98 -15.32
C LEU A 206 -3.94 10.37 -16.31
N ILE A 207 -4.94 9.49 -16.51
CA ILE A 207 -6.07 9.77 -17.42
C ILE A 207 -6.85 11.01 -16.97
N TYR A 208 -7.10 11.17 -15.68
CA TYR A 208 -7.88 12.27 -15.14
C TYR A 208 -7.15 13.62 -15.24
N THR A 209 -5.84 13.64 -15.02
CA THR A 209 -5.05 14.87 -15.05
C THR A 209 -4.64 15.28 -16.45
N THR A 210 -4.66 14.37 -17.43
CA THR A 210 -4.23 14.67 -18.81
C THR A 210 -5.38 14.65 -19.80
N ILE A 211 -6.15 13.57 -19.87
CA ILE A 211 -7.19 13.39 -20.89
C ILE A 211 -8.50 14.06 -20.47
N LEU A 212 -8.87 13.94 -19.20
CA LEU A 212 -10.12 14.47 -18.65
C LEU A 212 -9.92 15.80 -17.87
N ALA A 213 -8.77 16.44 -17.99
CA ALA A 213 -8.48 17.69 -17.30
C ALA A 213 -9.52 18.77 -17.62
N GLU A 214 -9.90 18.90 -18.88
CA GLU A 214 -10.87 19.89 -19.39
C GLU A 214 -12.34 19.41 -19.30
N ALA A 215 -12.59 18.23 -18.70
CA ALA A 215 -13.93 17.64 -18.60
C ALA A 215 -14.34 17.39 -17.14
N PRO A 216 -14.45 18.40 -16.28
CA PRO A 216 -14.70 18.23 -14.84
C PRO A 216 -16.02 17.53 -14.54
N THR A 217 -17.07 17.77 -15.34
CA THR A 217 -18.37 17.12 -15.16
C THR A 217 -18.27 15.61 -15.39
N THR A 218 -17.53 15.18 -16.41
CA THR A 218 -17.29 13.77 -16.71
C THR A 218 -16.46 13.10 -15.61
N ARG A 219 -15.42 13.79 -15.10
CA ARG A 219 -14.64 13.35 -13.96
C ARG A 219 -15.51 13.10 -12.74
N ASN A 220 -16.29 14.09 -12.34
CA ASN A 220 -17.15 14.04 -11.15
C ASN A 220 -18.20 12.93 -11.27
N ALA A 221 -18.81 12.75 -12.45
CA ALA A 221 -19.76 11.66 -12.69
C ALA A 221 -19.10 10.27 -12.56
N ALA A 222 -17.91 10.10 -13.14
CA ALA A 222 -17.15 8.86 -13.03
C ALA A 222 -16.73 8.57 -11.58
N ASP A 223 -16.25 9.57 -10.85
CA ASP A 223 -15.88 9.42 -9.44
C ASP A 223 -17.07 9.05 -8.56
N LEU A 224 -18.24 9.63 -8.80
CA LEU A 224 -19.48 9.28 -8.08
C LEU A 224 -19.89 7.81 -8.33
N VAL A 225 -19.77 7.32 -9.56
CA VAL A 225 -20.03 5.91 -9.89
C VAL A 225 -19.03 4.99 -9.16
N PHE A 226 -17.74 5.29 -9.22
CA PHE A 226 -16.72 4.51 -8.50
C PHE A 226 -16.91 4.56 -6.98
N TYR A 227 -17.32 5.71 -6.43
CA TYR A 227 -17.64 5.85 -5.03
C TYR A 227 -18.80 4.92 -4.61
N ALA A 228 -19.90 4.91 -5.38
CA ALA A 228 -21.04 4.03 -5.13
C ALA A 228 -20.65 2.54 -5.22
N ILE A 229 -19.85 2.17 -6.23
CA ILE A 229 -19.31 0.81 -6.38
C ILE A 229 -18.37 0.46 -5.20
N GLY A 230 -17.53 1.40 -4.77
CA GLY A 230 -16.63 1.22 -3.64
C GLY A 230 -17.35 0.93 -2.33
N ILE A 231 -18.43 1.69 -2.04
CA ILE A 231 -19.27 1.44 -0.86
C ILE A 231 -19.94 0.07 -0.95
N ALA A 232 -20.52 -0.27 -2.11
CA ALA A 232 -21.17 -1.57 -2.31
C ALA A 232 -20.16 -2.72 -2.15
N ALA A 233 -18.94 -2.56 -2.66
CA ALA A 233 -17.88 -3.53 -2.56
C ALA A 233 -17.40 -3.72 -1.09
N LEU A 234 -17.24 -2.63 -0.33
CA LEU A 234 -16.92 -2.70 1.09
C LEU A 234 -18.03 -3.41 1.90
N ALA A 235 -19.30 -3.08 1.62
CA ALA A 235 -20.44 -3.74 2.25
C ALA A 235 -20.46 -5.24 1.93
N ALA A 236 -20.24 -5.62 0.66
CA ALA A 236 -20.14 -7.02 0.24
C ALA A 236 -19.00 -7.76 0.96
N LEU A 237 -17.84 -7.13 1.11
CA LEU A 237 -16.69 -7.71 1.82
C LEU A 237 -17.02 -7.99 3.29
N VAL A 238 -17.70 -7.05 3.98
CA VAL A 238 -18.14 -7.22 5.37
C VAL A 238 -19.11 -8.40 5.49
N VAL A 239 -20.09 -8.50 4.57
CA VAL A 239 -21.05 -9.61 4.57
C VAL A 239 -20.36 -10.97 4.33
N ILE A 240 -19.44 -11.05 3.37
CA ILE A 240 -18.67 -12.26 3.08
C ILE A 240 -17.87 -12.70 4.31
N ARG A 241 -17.13 -11.79 4.96
CA ARG A 241 -16.35 -12.09 6.16
C ARG A 241 -17.23 -12.52 7.34
N SER A 242 -18.40 -11.89 7.51
CA SER A 242 -19.34 -12.26 8.56
C SER A 242 -19.86 -13.69 8.38
N LYS A 243 -20.12 -14.11 7.13
CA LYS A 243 -20.52 -15.47 6.80
C LYS A 243 -19.39 -16.50 7.02
N GLU A 244 -18.17 -16.18 6.57
CA GLU A 244 -17.00 -17.04 6.79
C GLU A 244 -16.73 -17.28 8.28
N LYS A 245 -16.90 -16.25 9.13
CA LYS A 245 -16.76 -16.38 10.58
C LYS A 245 -17.83 -17.31 11.16
N LYS A 246 -19.11 -17.13 10.80
CA LYS A 246 -20.21 -17.98 11.26
C LYS A 246 -19.99 -19.46 10.89
N THR A 247 -19.50 -19.73 9.67
CA THR A 247 -19.25 -21.11 9.23
C THR A 247 -18.11 -21.77 10.02
N LYS A 248 -17.08 -21.01 10.42
CA LYS A 248 -15.98 -21.52 11.26
C LYS A 248 -16.38 -21.79 12.71
N ASP A 249 -17.34 -21.00 13.23
CA ASP A 249 -17.82 -21.10 14.60
C ASP A 249 -18.94 -22.15 14.76
N THR A 250 -19.42 -22.78 13.67
CA THR A 250 -20.40 -23.86 13.72
C THR A 250 -19.72 -25.17 14.11
N PRO A 251 -20.10 -25.82 15.24
CA PRO A 251 -19.50 -27.08 15.67
C PRO A 251 -19.71 -28.16 14.60
N VAL A 252 -18.65 -28.89 14.26
CA VAL A 252 -18.77 -30.07 13.39
C VAL A 252 -19.62 -31.11 14.12
N PRO A 253 -20.69 -31.63 13.49
CA PRO A 253 -21.51 -32.66 14.11
C PRO A 253 -20.65 -33.89 14.53
N GLU A 254 -20.83 -34.40 15.74
CA GLU A 254 -20.05 -35.49 16.33
C GLU A 254 -20.14 -36.81 15.56
N THR A 255 -20.94 -36.89 14.53
CA THR A 255 -21.19 -38.11 13.74
C THR A 255 -20.07 -38.52 12.79
N GLU A 256 -19.04 -37.68 12.56
CA GLU A 256 -17.91 -38.01 11.68
C GLU A 256 -16.64 -38.50 12.44
N LYS A 257 -16.71 -38.67 13.75
CA LYS A 257 -15.55 -39.14 14.53
C LYS A 257 -15.45 -40.68 14.70
N THR A 258 -16.32 -41.43 14.04
CA THR A 258 -16.31 -42.94 14.11
C THR A 258 -16.30 -43.55 12.73
N THR A 259 -15.17 -43.44 12.04
CA THR A 259 -14.71 -44.46 11.05
C THR A 259 -13.18 -44.36 10.89
#